data_320b0d532d662d23cb2bfadbbc535bca
#
_entry.id   320b0d532d662d23cb2bfadbbc535bca
#
_cell.length_a   1.000
_cell.length_b   1.000
_cell.length_c   1.000
_cell.angle_alpha   90.00
_cell.angle_beta   90.00
_cell.angle_gamma   90.00
#
_symmetry.space_group_name_H-M   'P 1'
#
loop_
_entity.id
_entity.type
_entity.pdbx_description
1 polymer ?
#
loop_
_entity_poly.entity_id
_entity_poly.type
_entity_poly.pdbx_seq_one_letter_code
_entity_poly.pdbx_strand_id
1 'polypeptide(L)'
;MAQKPALTAAQRQKLRRERLKENGTRRRDWILEPEELRMLSEICKQRRPDRPAYSENEVIGLLIRKDYKALQKSLAATCNSCGKPLSEVSACSFDGQSDCMLTTARLKLAIKP
;
A
#
# COMPACT_ATOMS: atom_id res chain seq x y z
N MET A 1 21.36 44.74 2.02
CA MET A 1 21.42 43.27 1.92
C MET A 1 20.78 42.84 0.62
N ALA A 2 21.50 42.11 -0.20
CA ALA A 2 20.93 41.55 -1.41
C ALA A 2 19.99 40.40 -1.04
N GLN A 3 18.71 40.55 -1.37
CA GLN A 3 17.76 39.43 -1.21
C GLN A 3 18.03 38.38 -2.29
N LYS A 4 18.05 37.12 -1.90
CA LYS A 4 18.14 36.03 -2.87
C LYS A 4 16.91 36.07 -3.76
N PRO A 5 17.04 35.92 -5.10
CA PRO A 5 15.90 35.87 -5.98
C PRO A 5 15.05 34.65 -5.64
N ALA A 6 13.74 34.81 -5.74
CA ALA A 6 12.82 33.71 -5.53
C ALA A 6 13.07 32.63 -6.55
N LEU A 7 13.01 31.36 -6.11
CA LEU A 7 13.15 30.20 -7.00
C LEU A 7 11.98 30.14 -7.99
N THR A 8 12.28 29.79 -9.23
CA THR A 8 11.24 29.53 -10.22
C THR A 8 10.47 28.25 -9.86
N ALA A 9 9.29 28.07 -10.44
CA ALA A 9 8.52 26.86 -10.24
C ALA A 9 9.30 25.59 -10.65
N ALA A 10 10.04 25.67 -11.76
CA ALA A 10 10.90 24.57 -12.22
C ALA A 10 12.02 24.24 -11.22
N GLN A 11 12.66 25.26 -10.66
CA GLN A 11 13.71 25.08 -9.65
C GLN A 11 13.16 24.46 -8.36
N ARG A 12 11.98 24.90 -7.91
CA ARG A 12 11.32 24.33 -6.73
C ARG A 12 10.97 22.85 -6.94
N GLN A 13 10.47 22.50 -8.11
CA GLN A 13 10.18 21.10 -8.44
C GLN A 13 11.43 20.24 -8.48
N LYS A 14 12.53 20.79 -9.05
CA LYS A 14 13.80 20.07 -9.11
C LYS A 14 14.33 19.78 -7.71
N LEU A 15 14.32 20.78 -6.81
CA LEU A 15 14.73 20.60 -5.43
C LEU A 15 13.85 19.58 -4.70
N ARG A 16 12.55 19.61 -4.93
CA ARG A 16 11.62 18.65 -4.36
C ARG A 16 11.93 17.22 -4.82
N ARG A 17 12.19 17.02 -6.11
CA ARG A 17 12.57 15.73 -6.67
C ARG A 17 13.87 15.21 -6.06
N GLU A 18 14.86 16.06 -5.90
CA GLU A 18 16.14 15.72 -5.28
C GLU A 18 15.96 15.28 -3.83
N ARG A 19 15.16 16.01 -3.04
CA ARG A 19 14.83 15.64 -1.65
C ARG A 19 14.12 14.29 -1.58
N LEU A 20 13.18 14.06 -2.48
CA LEU A 20 12.46 12.78 -2.54
C LEU A 20 13.40 11.62 -2.87
N LYS A 21 14.34 11.83 -3.78
CA LYS A 21 15.37 10.82 -4.10
C LYS A 21 16.29 10.54 -2.92
N GLU A 22 16.74 11.57 -2.20
CA GLU A 22 17.57 11.43 -1.01
C GLU A 22 16.87 10.61 0.08
N ASN A 23 15.56 10.80 0.25
CA ASN A 23 14.75 10.06 1.21
C ASN A 23 14.35 8.67 0.72
N GLY A 24 14.75 8.26 -0.48
CA GLY A 24 14.33 6.99 -1.07
C GLY A 24 12.90 6.99 -1.60
N THR A 25 12.24 8.14 -1.60
CA THR A 25 10.88 8.30 -2.10
C THR A 25 10.88 8.31 -3.63
N ARG A 26 9.96 7.59 -4.25
CA ARG A 26 9.85 7.54 -5.72
C ARG A 26 8.44 7.87 -6.16
N ARG A 27 8.34 8.61 -7.26
CA ARG A 27 7.08 8.86 -7.92
C ARG A 27 6.69 7.65 -8.76
N ARG A 28 5.42 7.25 -8.69
CA ARG A 28 4.85 6.18 -9.50
C ARG A 28 3.64 6.72 -10.25
N ASP A 29 3.55 6.39 -11.53
CA ASP A 29 2.38 6.71 -12.35
C ASP A 29 1.49 5.46 -12.42
N TRP A 30 0.22 5.63 -12.08
CA TRP A 30 -0.75 4.55 -11.98
C TRP A 30 -1.87 4.77 -12.98
N ILE A 31 -2.29 3.71 -13.61
CA ILE A 31 -3.43 3.75 -14.52
C ILE A 31 -4.67 3.35 -13.71
N LEU A 32 -5.59 4.31 -13.57
CA LEU A 32 -6.83 4.09 -12.84
C LEU A 32 -8.01 4.31 -13.78
N GLU A 33 -9.01 3.45 -13.67
CA GLU A 33 -10.25 3.61 -14.41
C GLU A 33 -11.09 4.75 -13.83
N PRO A 34 -12.03 5.34 -14.60
CA PRO A 34 -12.88 6.43 -14.10
C PRO A 34 -13.63 6.08 -12.81
N GLU A 35 -14.13 4.86 -12.67
CA GLU A 35 -14.78 4.40 -11.46
C GLU A 35 -13.84 4.37 -10.26
N GLU A 36 -12.62 3.90 -10.47
CA GLU A 36 -11.61 3.86 -9.42
C GLU A 36 -11.23 5.26 -8.95
N LEU A 37 -11.12 6.21 -9.88
CA LEU A 37 -10.87 7.62 -9.55
C LEU A 37 -12.01 8.20 -8.72
N ARG A 38 -13.26 7.88 -9.07
CA ARG A 38 -14.44 8.30 -8.32
C ARG A 38 -14.43 7.72 -6.91
N MET A 39 -14.18 6.42 -6.80
CA MET A 39 -14.08 5.73 -5.51
C MET A 39 -12.98 6.32 -4.62
N LEU A 40 -11.82 6.61 -5.19
CA LEU A 40 -10.72 7.23 -4.46
C LEU A 40 -11.10 8.60 -3.94
N SER A 41 -11.77 9.42 -4.75
CA SER A 41 -12.26 10.73 -4.34
C SER A 41 -13.26 10.63 -3.18
N GLU A 42 -14.18 9.67 -3.24
CA GLU A 42 -15.14 9.42 -2.16
C GLU A 42 -14.45 8.96 -0.87
N ILE A 43 -13.48 8.05 -0.98
CA ILE A 43 -12.68 7.59 0.17
C ILE A 43 -12.00 8.76 0.85
N CYS A 44 -11.39 9.66 0.08
CA CYS A 44 -10.71 10.84 0.62
C CYS A 44 -11.65 11.73 1.43
N LYS A 45 -12.88 11.90 0.98
CA LYS A 45 -13.89 12.73 1.64
C LYS A 45 -14.56 12.02 2.82
N GLN A 46 -15.01 10.80 2.61
CA GLN A 46 -15.84 10.07 3.57
C GLN A 46 -15.07 9.59 4.80
N ARG A 47 -13.80 9.30 4.65
CA ARG A 47 -12.97 8.88 5.78
C ARG A 47 -12.49 10.03 6.65
N ARG A 48 -12.80 11.26 6.26
CA ARG A 48 -12.44 12.47 7.01
C ARG A 48 -13.57 13.50 6.96
N PRO A 49 -14.76 13.18 7.53
CA PRO A 49 -15.95 14.00 7.36
C PRO A 49 -15.86 15.38 8.01
N ASP A 50 -15.14 15.52 9.13
CA ASP A 50 -15.10 16.76 9.93
C ASP A 50 -13.93 17.68 9.57
N ARG A 51 -13.13 17.32 8.55
CA ARG A 51 -11.92 18.04 8.15
C ARG A 51 -11.84 18.11 6.63
N PRO A 52 -10.92 18.93 6.10
CA PRO A 52 -10.65 18.88 4.65
C PRO A 52 -10.30 17.45 4.22
N ALA A 53 -10.76 17.06 3.05
CA ALA A 53 -10.53 15.72 2.51
C ALA A 53 -9.03 15.36 2.51
N TYR A 54 -8.72 14.08 2.69
CA TYR A 54 -7.35 13.60 2.50
C TYR A 54 -6.87 13.88 1.09
N SER A 55 -5.57 14.10 0.93
CA SER A 55 -4.97 14.04 -0.40
C SER A 55 -4.93 12.58 -0.88
N GLU A 56 -4.94 12.37 -2.19
CA GLU A 56 -4.85 11.03 -2.77
C GLU A 56 -3.60 10.29 -2.31
N ASN A 57 -2.47 10.98 -2.26
CA ASN A 57 -1.21 10.40 -1.78
C ASN A 57 -1.28 9.95 -0.31
N GLU A 58 -1.92 10.74 0.54
CA GLU A 58 -2.10 10.38 1.95
C GLU A 58 -2.94 9.12 2.10
N VAL A 59 -4.07 9.05 1.39
CA VAL A 59 -4.96 7.90 1.44
C VAL A 59 -4.27 6.66 0.91
N ILE A 60 -3.60 6.75 -0.22
CA ILE A 60 -2.86 5.62 -0.80
C ILE A 60 -1.79 5.11 0.17
N GLY A 61 -1.02 6.02 0.77
CA GLY A 61 -0.02 5.66 1.77
C GLY A 61 -0.62 4.96 2.99
N LEU A 62 -1.72 5.48 3.50
CA LEU A 62 -2.41 4.89 4.65
C LEU A 62 -3.00 3.51 4.33
N LEU A 63 -3.60 3.36 3.15
CA LEU A 63 -4.15 2.08 2.71
C LEU A 63 -3.05 1.03 2.54
N ILE A 64 -1.93 1.40 1.95
CA ILE A 64 -0.77 0.50 1.79
C ILE A 64 -0.28 0.03 3.17
N ARG A 65 -0.10 0.93 4.12
CA ARG A 65 0.37 0.58 5.46
C ARG A 65 -0.63 -0.31 6.20
N LYS A 66 -1.91 -0.01 6.07
CA LYS A 66 -2.98 -0.80 6.70
C LYS A 66 -3.02 -2.21 6.15
N ASP A 67 -3.00 -2.34 4.83
CA ASP A 67 -3.02 -3.64 4.16
C ASP A 67 -1.76 -4.44 4.45
N TYR A 68 -0.61 -3.79 4.45
CA TYR A 68 0.67 -4.44 4.76
C TYR A 68 0.67 -5.03 6.17
N LYS A 69 0.16 -4.32 7.16
CA LYS A 69 0.02 -4.84 8.53
C LYS A 69 -0.89 -6.07 8.58
N ALA A 70 -2.02 -6.00 7.88
CA ALA A 70 -2.95 -7.13 7.81
C ALA A 70 -2.31 -8.34 7.13
N LEU A 71 -1.55 -8.11 6.05
CA LEU A 71 -0.82 -9.17 5.35
C LEU A 71 0.26 -9.80 6.24
N GLN A 72 1.04 -9.01 6.97
CA GLN A 72 2.06 -9.50 7.89
C GLN A 72 1.46 -10.39 8.97
N LYS A 73 0.32 -9.99 9.51
CA LYS A 73 -0.40 -10.78 10.51
C LYS A 73 -0.87 -12.12 9.93
N SER A 74 -1.36 -12.11 8.70
CA SER A 74 -1.78 -13.34 8.02
C SER A 74 -0.61 -14.27 7.70
N LEU A 75 0.53 -13.70 7.28
CA LEU A 75 1.74 -14.46 6.97
C LEU A 75 2.42 -15.06 8.20
N ALA A 76 2.24 -14.44 9.37
CA ALA A 76 2.78 -14.95 10.63
C ALA A 76 1.97 -16.12 11.20
N ALA A 77 0.74 -16.33 10.73
CA ALA A 77 -0.10 -17.43 11.18
C ALA A 77 0.53 -18.78 10.83
N THR A 78 0.50 -19.72 11.78
CA THR A 78 1.07 -21.05 11.60
C THR A 78 0.04 -22.04 11.11
N CYS A 79 0.46 -22.99 10.28
CA CYS A 79 -0.40 -24.07 9.81
C CYS A 79 -0.60 -25.12 10.91
N ASN A 80 -1.83 -25.54 11.14
CA ASN A 80 -2.16 -26.57 12.12
C ASN A 80 -1.60 -27.95 11.74
N SER A 81 -1.38 -28.20 10.45
CA SER A 81 -0.91 -29.49 9.96
C SER A 81 0.62 -29.60 9.97
N CYS A 82 1.34 -28.56 9.56
CA CYS A 82 2.80 -28.61 9.48
C CYS A 82 3.53 -27.74 10.51
N GLY A 83 2.82 -26.86 11.21
CA GLY A 83 3.38 -26.01 12.25
C GLY A 83 4.24 -24.84 11.76
N LYS A 84 4.43 -24.69 10.45
CA LYS A 84 5.26 -23.63 9.88
C LYS A 84 4.44 -22.37 9.61
N PRO A 85 5.03 -21.16 9.78
CA PRO A 85 4.34 -19.95 9.39
C PRO A 85 4.20 -19.87 7.87
N LEU A 86 3.12 -19.25 7.42
CA LEU A 86 2.81 -19.15 6.01
C LEU A 86 3.91 -18.47 5.18
N SER A 87 4.62 -17.52 5.77
CA SER A 87 5.75 -16.83 5.12
C SER A 87 6.94 -17.73 4.78
N GLU A 88 7.10 -18.85 5.49
CA GLU A 88 8.21 -19.78 5.31
C GLU A 88 7.84 -21.01 4.45
N VAL A 89 6.56 -21.15 4.10
CA VAL A 89 6.08 -22.32 3.37
C VAL A 89 5.92 -21.99 1.90
N SER A 90 6.84 -22.49 1.06
CA SER A 90 6.72 -22.40 -0.40
C SER A 90 5.98 -23.61 -0.98
N ALA A 91 6.12 -24.77 -0.34
CA ALA A 91 5.43 -26.01 -0.72
C ALA A 91 5.19 -26.86 0.53
N CYS A 92 4.07 -27.57 0.58
CA CYS A 92 3.69 -28.42 1.68
C CYS A 92 3.14 -29.74 1.15
N SER A 93 3.52 -30.87 1.78
CA SER A 93 3.00 -32.18 1.42
C SER A 93 1.48 -32.31 1.64
N PHE A 94 0.90 -31.43 2.46
CA PHE A 94 -0.53 -31.37 2.70
C PHE A 94 -1.26 -30.39 1.78
N ASP A 95 -0.57 -29.78 0.83
CA ASP A 95 -1.17 -28.85 -0.13
C ASP A 95 -2.25 -29.57 -0.94
N GLY A 96 -3.40 -28.93 -1.05
CA GLY A 96 -4.59 -29.54 -1.67
C GLY A 96 -5.60 -30.11 -0.67
N GLN A 97 -5.20 -30.34 0.59
CA GLN A 97 -6.10 -30.77 1.64
C GLN A 97 -6.80 -29.56 2.28
N SER A 98 -8.06 -29.74 2.67
CA SER A 98 -8.85 -28.67 3.31
C SER A 98 -8.27 -28.17 4.64
N ASP A 99 -7.54 -29.05 5.35
CA ASP A 99 -6.91 -28.72 6.62
C ASP A 99 -5.60 -27.94 6.46
N CYS A 100 -5.04 -27.93 5.26
CA CYS A 100 -3.79 -27.23 5.00
C CYS A 100 -4.03 -25.73 4.86
N MET A 101 -3.36 -24.94 5.70
CA MET A 101 -3.43 -23.47 5.65
C MET A 101 -2.97 -22.93 4.30
N LEU A 102 -2.00 -23.58 3.66
CA LEU A 102 -1.50 -23.18 2.34
C LEU A 102 -2.59 -23.25 1.28
N THR A 103 -3.44 -24.29 1.33
CA THR A 103 -4.56 -24.45 0.41
C THR A 103 -5.60 -23.34 0.57
N THR A 104 -6.00 -23.06 1.81
CA THR A 104 -7.02 -22.04 2.11
C THR A 104 -6.45 -20.62 2.05
N ALA A 105 -5.20 -20.42 2.45
CA ALA A 105 -4.57 -19.11 2.51
C ALA A 105 -4.35 -18.52 1.12
N ARG A 106 -4.07 -19.32 0.11
CA ARG A 106 -3.96 -18.83 -1.28
C ARG A 106 -5.21 -18.07 -1.70
N LEU A 107 -6.37 -18.54 -1.27
CA LEU A 107 -7.65 -17.91 -1.58
C LEU A 107 -7.89 -16.67 -0.72
N LYS A 108 -7.39 -16.66 0.50
CA LYS A 108 -7.57 -15.54 1.43
C LYS A 108 -6.55 -14.42 1.22
N LEU A 109 -5.34 -14.73 0.74
CA LEU A 109 -4.31 -13.75 0.48
C LEU A 109 -4.58 -12.93 -0.75
N ALA A 110 -5.29 -13.48 -1.74
CA ALA A 110 -5.66 -12.74 -2.94
C ALA A 110 -6.67 -11.63 -2.59
N ILE A 111 -6.46 -10.47 -3.15
CA ILE A 111 -7.42 -9.36 -3.00
C ILE A 111 -8.59 -9.66 -3.92
N LYS A 112 -9.76 -9.87 -3.34
CA LYS A 112 -10.99 -10.10 -4.09
C LYS A 112 -11.66 -8.76 -4.42
N PRO A 113 -12.17 -8.59 -5.64
CA PRO A 113 -12.89 -7.39 -6.02
C PRO A 113 -14.19 -7.19 -5.23
#